data_a332f30199688c11db0c74dc7a4b08e8
#
_entry.id   a332f30199688c11db0c74dc7a4b08e8
#
_cell.length_a   1.000
_cell.length_b   1.000
_cell.length_c   1.000
_cell.angle_alpha   90.00
_cell.angle_beta   90.00
_cell.angle_gamma   90.00
#
_symmetry.space_group_name_H-M   'P 1'
#
loop_
_entity.id
_entity.type
_entity.pdbx_description
1 polymer ?
#
loop_
_entity_poly.entity_id
_entity_poly.type
_entity_poly.pdbx_seq_one_letter_code
_entity_poly.pdbx_strand_id
1 'polypeptide(L)'
;MKKFLSANEAVAHAAAQAGCVVASAYPGTPSTEILENIAKFKDTVRCEWAVNEKVAVETAVGASMAGARALTAMKHVGLNVAMDPFMTFTYVGPLGGFVLVSADDPGTHSSQNEQDNRNLAKFARALLLEPADSQEAYDMTVAAFGISEKFCVPVVIRLTTRTSHSSSLVELGDFKPAPHPLIPYKKDITRNIPAPAFAPAQRLNAQKRTAAMEKESNRSKFNRVVKPAKGVKVSAKAKSLGIVTSAVAYQYVREIFPDCQILKLGWTNPLPKALVAKFAKTVKKLLVVEELDPFLEDQIKAMGIKVVEHKTELNMFELNADRVQNLRHEVLGDVPKAKAKKVPEGLPSRPPVLCAGCGHRGVFHVLHKLGATVTGDIGCYTLGAFPPLNAMDSTICMGASIGNAAGMKKAGMMGRICAVLGDSTFFHSGITGILSAIYNGTPVTTVVLDNRITAMTGHQDNPGTGKTLAGDPAPVTEIADIAKACGYKNVAKVSADDLAGLERTLATAMDSGEPWLVVAYAPCRIAAKLTKEGLCEVDPAECRACGACFRMGCPAMTRGAEIRPGAFQMKIDPDLCAGCIQCSQVCKFGAIKRVR
;
A
#
# COMPACT_ATOMS: atom_id res chain seq x y z
N MET A 1 16.75 -11.62 23.98
CA MET A 1 15.42 -12.29 23.78
C MET A 1 15.24 -12.62 22.31
N LYS A 2 14.70 -13.82 21.98
CA LYS A 2 14.40 -14.22 20.60
C LYS A 2 12.89 -14.28 20.39
N LYS A 3 12.42 -13.74 19.24
CA LYS A 3 11.01 -13.78 18.83
C LYS A 3 10.90 -14.19 17.36
N PHE A 4 9.81 -14.85 17.00
CA PHE A 4 9.47 -15.13 15.61
C PHE A 4 8.61 -13.98 15.10
N LEU A 5 9.15 -13.15 14.20
CA LEU A 5 8.57 -11.88 13.76
C LEU A 5 8.63 -11.74 12.24
N SER A 6 7.61 -11.13 11.66
CA SER A 6 7.68 -10.57 10.31
C SER A 6 8.60 -9.33 10.31
N ALA A 7 9.01 -8.86 9.12
CA ALA A 7 9.78 -7.62 9.08
C ALA A 7 8.96 -6.41 9.54
N ASN A 8 7.65 -6.37 9.30
CA ASN A 8 6.76 -5.31 9.83
C ASN A 8 6.77 -5.28 11.36
N GLU A 9 6.65 -6.44 12.02
CA GLU A 9 6.74 -6.55 13.47
C GLU A 9 8.15 -6.22 13.99
N ALA A 10 9.19 -6.64 13.26
CA ALA A 10 10.58 -6.35 13.61
C ALA A 10 10.88 -4.85 13.58
N VAL A 11 10.39 -4.13 12.57
CA VAL A 11 10.47 -2.65 12.48
C VAL A 11 9.78 -2.00 13.68
N ALA A 12 8.59 -2.46 14.07
CA ALA A 12 7.87 -1.91 15.22
C ALA A 12 8.63 -2.08 16.53
N HIS A 13 9.16 -3.28 16.78
CA HIS A 13 10.02 -3.54 17.95
C HIS A 13 11.28 -2.68 17.92
N ALA A 14 11.91 -2.53 16.75
CA ALA A 14 13.11 -1.74 16.58
C ALA A 14 12.86 -0.24 16.80
N ALA A 15 11.75 0.30 16.34
CA ALA A 15 11.36 1.68 16.58
C ALA A 15 11.20 1.96 18.09
N ALA A 16 10.48 1.08 18.81
CA ALA A 16 10.35 1.19 20.25
C ALA A 16 11.71 1.06 20.98
N GLN A 17 12.54 0.11 20.59
CA GLN A 17 13.89 -0.07 21.15
C GLN A 17 14.81 1.13 20.89
N ALA A 18 14.71 1.74 19.72
CA ALA A 18 15.50 2.90 19.34
C ALA A 18 15.00 4.22 19.99
N GLY A 19 13.93 4.16 20.76
CA GLY A 19 13.36 5.33 21.43
C GLY A 19 12.61 6.28 20.49
N CYS A 20 11.93 5.74 19.49
CA CYS A 20 10.95 6.49 18.71
C CYS A 20 9.89 7.09 19.64
N VAL A 21 9.57 8.37 19.47
CA VAL A 21 8.60 9.10 20.29
C VAL A 21 7.26 9.26 19.56
N VAL A 22 7.31 9.47 18.25
CA VAL A 22 6.13 9.71 17.41
C VAL A 22 6.17 8.80 16.19
N ALA A 23 5.06 8.11 15.93
CA ALA A 23 4.86 7.34 14.70
C ALA A 23 3.51 7.70 14.07
N SER A 24 3.51 8.08 12.79
CA SER A 24 2.31 8.43 12.06
C SER A 24 2.31 7.78 10.68
N ALA A 25 1.19 7.20 10.25
CA ALA A 25 1.05 6.55 8.95
C ALA A 25 -0.37 6.62 8.42
N TYR A 26 -0.56 6.31 7.14
CA TYR A 26 -1.85 5.95 6.55
C TYR A 26 -1.84 4.45 6.21
N PRO A 27 -2.96 3.73 6.44
CA PRO A 27 -3.00 2.29 6.18
C PRO A 27 -2.78 1.93 4.71
N GLY A 28 -1.84 1.04 4.42
CA GLY A 28 -1.52 0.61 3.06
C GLY A 28 -0.74 -0.70 3.03
N THR A 29 -1.37 -1.80 2.57
CA THR A 29 -0.70 -3.10 2.43
C THR A 29 0.44 -3.00 1.39
N PRO A 30 1.69 -3.40 1.73
CA PRO A 30 2.08 -4.32 2.80
C PRO A 30 2.67 -3.67 4.07
N SER A 31 2.49 -2.37 4.34
CA SER A 31 3.10 -1.66 5.49
C SER A 31 2.20 -1.48 6.70
N THR A 32 0.91 -1.77 6.60
CA THR A 32 -0.11 -1.46 7.63
C THR A 32 0.27 -2.00 9.01
N GLU A 33 0.72 -3.24 9.09
CA GLU A 33 1.02 -3.94 10.34
C GLU A 33 2.19 -3.31 11.12
N ILE A 34 3.01 -2.46 10.49
CA ILE A 34 4.08 -1.73 11.19
C ILE A 34 3.46 -0.87 12.29
N LEU A 35 2.48 -0.04 11.96
CA LEU A 35 1.89 0.89 12.91
C LEU A 35 0.96 0.18 13.90
N GLU A 36 0.23 -0.84 13.46
CA GLU A 36 -0.57 -1.70 14.35
C GLU A 36 0.29 -2.36 15.43
N ASN A 37 1.50 -2.76 15.10
CA ASN A 37 2.45 -3.32 16.06
C ASN A 37 3.13 -2.23 16.92
N ILE A 38 3.39 -1.03 16.39
CA ILE A 38 3.89 0.11 17.18
C ILE A 38 2.85 0.50 18.24
N ALA A 39 1.55 0.43 17.95
CA ALA A 39 0.48 0.73 18.90
C ALA A 39 0.53 -0.16 20.17
N LYS A 40 1.15 -1.34 20.12
CA LYS A 40 1.40 -2.17 21.31
C LYS A 40 2.40 -1.54 22.28
N PHE A 41 3.15 -0.52 21.88
CA PHE A 41 4.12 0.24 22.67
C PHE A 41 3.62 1.65 23.00
N LYS A 42 2.29 1.87 23.09
CA LYS A 42 1.65 3.17 23.30
C LYS A 42 2.14 3.95 24.53
N ASP A 43 2.67 3.27 25.53
CA ASP A 43 3.24 3.89 26.72
C ASP A 43 4.58 4.62 26.45
N THR A 44 5.26 4.29 25.34
CA THR A 44 6.55 4.87 24.95
C THR A 44 6.52 5.56 23.60
N VAL A 45 5.62 5.16 22.68
CA VAL A 45 5.49 5.71 21.33
C VAL A 45 4.08 6.25 21.14
N ARG A 46 3.96 7.53 20.88
CA ARG A 46 2.70 8.14 20.43
C ARG A 46 2.47 7.81 18.98
N CYS A 47 1.43 7.04 18.67
CA CYS A 47 1.16 6.60 17.31
C CYS A 47 -0.26 6.96 16.88
N GLU A 48 -0.41 7.25 15.58
CA GLU A 48 -1.69 7.68 15.01
C GLU A 48 -1.87 7.21 13.57
N TRP A 49 -3.12 6.96 13.17
CA TRP A 49 -3.51 6.95 11.76
C TRP A 49 -3.74 8.39 11.30
N ALA A 50 -2.92 8.87 10.38
CA ALA A 50 -3.16 10.13 9.69
C ALA A 50 -4.24 9.95 8.61
N VAL A 51 -4.83 11.05 8.16
CA VAL A 51 -5.84 11.00 7.09
C VAL A 51 -5.26 10.65 5.72
N ASN A 52 -3.97 10.94 5.49
CA ASN A 52 -3.20 10.52 4.31
C ASN A 52 -1.70 10.52 4.61
N GLU A 53 -0.89 10.02 3.66
CA GLU A 53 0.56 9.88 3.82
C GLU A 53 1.29 11.22 3.86
N LYS A 54 0.77 12.25 3.19
CA LYS A 54 1.31 13.62 3.26
C LYS A 54 1.26 14.13 4.69
N VAL A 55 0.10 14.05 5.35
CA VAL A 55 -0.09 14.47 6.74
C VAL A 55 0.75 13.59 7.68
N ALA A 56 0.85 12.28 7.42
CA ALA A 56 1.69 11.38 8.22
C ALA A 56 3.16 11.81 8.20
N VAL A 57 3.70 12.13 7.03
CA VAL A 57 5.07 12.66 6.91
C VAL A 57 5.20 14.01 7.60
N GLU A 58 4.24 14.93 7.44
CA GLU A 58 4.25 16.25 8.08
C GLU A 58 4.27 16.16 9.61
N THR A 59 3.46 15.25 10.18
CA THR A 59 3.46 14.97 11.63
C THR A 59 4.82 14.46 12.09
N ALA A 60 5.39 13.49 11.38
CA ALA A 60 6.71 12.95 11.72
C ALA A 60 7.84 13.99 11.53
N VAL A 61 7.74 14.85 10.51
CA VAL A 61 8.66 15.99 10.30
C VAL A 61 8.58 16.97 11.46
N GLY A 62 7.37 17.37 11.89
CA GLY A 62 7.17 18.24 13.03
C GLY A 62 7.79 17.68 14.31
N ALA A 63 7.59 16.40 14.58
CA ALA A 63 8.21 15.71 15.72
C ALA A 63 9.74 15.70 15.63
N SER A 64 10.29 15.41 14.45
CA SER A 64 11.75 15.44 14.22
C SER A 64 12.32 16.86 14.37
N MET A 65 11.62 17.89 13.90
CA MET A 65 12.03 19.29 14.09
C MET A 65 11.99 19.71 15.56
N ALA A 66 11.12 19.13 16.38
CA ALA A 66 11.09 19.29 17.83
C ALA A 66 12.21 18.52 18.55
N GLY A 67 13.06 17.79 17.84
CA GLY A 67 14.16 17.01 18.38
C GLY A 67 13.79 15.59 18.82
N ALA A 68 12.58 15.11 18.51
CA ALA A 68 12.15 13.75 18.80
C ALA A 68 12.54 12.78 17.67
N ARG A 69 12.79 11.51 18.00
CA ARG A 69 12.86 10.45 17.00
C ARG A 69 11.47 10.14 16.49
N ALA A 70 11.29 10.15 15.17
CA ALA A 70 10.00 9.96 14.52
C ALA A 70 10.08 8.92 13.40
N LEU A 71 8.98 8.15 13.23
CA LEU A 71 8.82 7.17 12.18
C LEU A 71 7.52 7.42 11.41
N THR A 72 7.59 7.23 10.09
CA THR A 72 6.40 7.14 9.23
C THR A 72 6.50 5.90 8.35
N ALA A 73 5.37 5.26 8.06
CA ALA A 73 5.32 4.05 7.25
C ALA A 73 4.24 4.15 6.19
N MET A 74 4.53 3.65 4.99
CA MET A 74 3.58 3.70 3.88
C MET A 74 3.92 2.67 2.80
N LYS A 75 2.92 2.36 2.01
CA LYS A 75 3.03 1.66 0.75
C LYS A 75 3.77 2.52 -0.30
N HIS A 76 4.29 1.89 -1.37
CA HIS A 76 5.02 2.62 -2.42
C HIS A 76 4.22 3.78 -3.04
N VAL A 77 2.93 3.59 -3.35
CA VAL A 77 2.07 4.67 -3.88
C VAL A 77 1.79 5.76 -2.87
N GLY A 78 1.82 5.44 -1.57
CA GLY A 78 1.71 6.43 -0.50
C GLY A 78 2.91 7.39 -0.47
N LEU A 79 4.11 6.91 -0.83
CA LEU A 79 5.26 7.79 -0.96
C LEU A 79 5.06 8.84 -2.05
N ASN A 80 4.32 8.52 -3.13
CA ASN A 80 3.97 9.52 -4.15
C ASN A 80 3.14 10.67 -3.55
N VAL A 81 2.18 10.36 -2.67
CA VAL A 81 1.36 11.36 -1.97
C VAL A 81 2.21 12.21 -1.01
N ALA A 82 3.21 11.61 -0.38
CA ALA A 82 4.07 12.24 0.61
C ALA A 82 5.31 12.93 0.00
N MET A 83 5.52 12.89 -1.32
CA MET A 83 6.76 13.36 -1.94
C MET A 83 7.05 14.83 -1.71
N ASP A 84 6.05 15.71 -1.71
CA ASP A 84 6.30 17.16 -1.54
C ASP A 84 6.93 17.47 -0.17
N PRO A 85 6.33 17.13 0.99
CA PRO A 85 6.98 17.34 2.27
C PRO A 85 8.29 16.53 2.43
N PHE A 86 8.35 15.32 1.87
CA PHE A 86 9.55 14.49 1.95
C PHE A 86 10.73 15.12 1.19
N MET A 87 10.53 15.57 -0.05
CA MET A 87 11.55 16.23 -0.86
C MET A 87 12.08 17.48 -0.18
N THR A 88 11.19 18.32 0.32
CA THR A 88 11.55 19.56 1.01
C THR A 88 12.32 19.27 2.30
N PHE A 89 11.89 18.26 3.07
CA PHE A 89 12.54 17.90 4.31
C PHE A 89 13.96 17.34 4.13
N THR A 90 14.28 16.73 2.99
CA THR A 90 15.67 16.32 2.70
C THR A 90 16.64 17.51 2.56
N TYR A 91 16.15 18.68 2.21
CA TYR A 91 16.94 19.93 2.20
C TYR A 91 17.13 20.50 3.61
N VAL A 92 16.04 20.61 4.36
CA VAL A 92 16.05 21.08 5.75
C VAL A 92 16.89 20.15 6.64
N GLY A 93 16.63 18.87 6.58
CA GLY A 93 17.25 17.82 7.36
C GLY A 93 16.68 17.69 8.78
N PRO A 94 16.55 16.46 9.30
CA PRO A 94 16.03 16.16 10.63
C PRO A 94 16.92 16.72 11.75
N LEU A 95 16.31 17.11 12.86
CA LEU A 95 16.97 17.39 14.14
C LEU A 95 16.99 16.11 14.99
N GLY A 96 15.83 15.59 15.37
CA GLY A 96 15.69 14.23 15.88
C GLY A 96 15.63 13.23 14.71
N GLY A 97 16.07 12.00 14.94
CA GLY A 97 16.14 10.97 13.91
C GLY A 97 14.79 10.74 13.20
N PHE A 98 14.81 10.74 11.88
CA PHE A 98 13.62 10.54 11.04
C PHE A 98 13.78 9.30 10.17
N VAL A 99 12.84 8.36 10.31
CA VAL A 99 12.80 7.11 9.55
C VAL A 99 11.49 7.03 8.77
N LEU A 100 11.60 6.78 7.46
CA LEU A 100 10.47 6.49 6.60
C LEU A 100 10.56 5.04 6.13
N VAL A 101 9.55 4.23 6.40
CA VAL A 101 9.46 2.86 5.87
C VAL A 101 8.58 2.88 4.62
N SER A 102 9.18 2.55 3.47
CA SER A 102 8.46 2.38 2.21
C SER A 102 8.36 0.90 1.88
N ALA A 103 7.16 0.38 1.76
CA ALA A 103 6.94 -1.03 1.40
C ALA A 103 6.45 -1.12 -0.04
N ASP A 104 7.32 -1.63 -0.91
CA ASP A 104 7.02 -1.87 -2.32
C ASP A 104 6.25 -3.19 -2.50
N ASP A 105 5.48 -3.28 -3.57
CA ASP A 105 4.65 -4.44 -3.89
C ASP A 105 5.01 -5.04 -5.27
N PRO A 106 6.20 -5.66 -5.39
CA PRO A 106 6.57 -6.37 -6.62
C PRO A 106 5.55 -7.45 -6.95
N GLY A 107 5.10 -7.48 -8.22
CA GLY A 107 4.04 -8.39 -8.66
C GLY A 107 2.62 -7.87 -8.43
N THR A 108 2.45 -6.65 -7.92
CA THR A 108 1.14 -5.98 -7.76
C THR A 108 0.09 -6.83 -7.02
N HIS A 109 0.51 -7.54 -5.95
CA HIS A 109 -0.38 -8.43 -5.18
C HIS A 109 -1.58 -7.70 -4.57
N SER A 110 -1.40 -6.41 -4.21
CA SER A 110 -2.47 -5.57 -3.65
C SER A 110 -2.38 -4.11 -4.14
N SER A 111 -1.84 -3.87 -5.34
CA SER A 111 -1.52 -2.53 -5.83
C SER A 111 -2.05 -2.29 -7.23
N GLN A 112 -2.34 -1.02 -7.54
CA GLN A 112 -2.79 -0.57 -8.87
C GLN A 112 -1.66 -0.44 -9.90
N ASN A 113 -0.41 -0.43 -9.46
CA ASN A 113 0.77 -0.38 -10.30
C ASN A 113 1.98 -0.98 -9.57
N GLU A 114 3.07 -1.19 -10.29
CA GLU A 114 4.36 -1.60 -9.76
C GLU A 114 5.32 -0.41 -9.79
N GLN A 115 5.99 -0.14 -8.67
CA GLN A 115 6.95 0.95 -8.54
C GLN A 115 8.16 0.51 -7.72
N ASP A 116 9.33 1.05 -8.08
CA ASP A 116 10.57 0.88 -7.35
C ASP A 116 10.94 2.17 -6.62
N ASN A 117 10.61 2.26 -5.34
CA ASN A 117 10.83 3.47 -4.55
C ASN A 117 12.31 3.73 -4.20
N ARG A 118 13.24 2.84 -4.58
CA ARG A 118 14.68 3.14 -4.56
C ARG A 118 14.99 4.38 -5.42
N ASN A 119 14.29 4.51 -6.55
CA ASN A 119 14.43 5.66 -7.45
C ASN A 119 13.97 6.95 -6.78
N LEU A 120 12.86 6.95 -6.05
CA LEU A 120 12.38 8.11 -5.31
C LEU A 120 13.33 8.49 -4.16
N ALA A 121 13.84 7.51 -3.41
CA ALA A 121 14.83 7.77 -2.36
C ALA A 121 16.12 8.40 -2.92
N LYS A 122 16.62 7.90 -4.05
CA LYS A 122 17.78 8.45 -4.76
C LYS A 122 17.50 9.87 -5.27
N PHE A 123 16.35 10.10 -5.90
CA PHE A 123 15.92 11.40 -6.39
C PHE A 123 15.83 12.43 -5.26
N ALA A 124 15.25 12.03 -4.12
CA ALA A 124 15.15 12.85 -2.91
C ALA A 124 16.50 13.05 -2.20
N ARG A 125 17.58 12.32 -2.55
CA ARG A 125 18.86 12.30 -1.82
C ARG A 125 18.75 11.78 -0.39
N ALA A 126 17.75 10.98 -0.11
CA ALA A 126 17.60 10.30 1.17
C ALA A 126 18.56 9.13 1.27
N LEU A 127 18.91 8.74 2.49
CA LEU A 127 19.65 7.52 2.73
C LEU A 127 18.71 6.32 2.59
N LEU A 128 19.16 5.25 1.91
CA LEU A 128 18.36 4.05 1.70
C LEU A 128 19.01 2.81 2.31
N LEU A 129 18.22 2.11 3.13
CA LEU A 129 18.55 0.80 3.69
C LEU A 129 17.56 -0.24 3.17
N GLU A 130 18.09 -1.41 2.77
CA GLU A 130 17.30 -2.52 2.21
C GLU A 130 17.58 -3.82 2.96
N PRO A 131 16.77 -4.16 3.98
CA PRO A 131 16.92 -5.40 4.73
C PRO A 131 16.54 -6.62 3.87
N ALA A 132 17.26 -7.72 4.06
CA ALA A 132 17.02 -8.98 3.36
C ALA A 132 16.09 -9.94 4.12
N ASP A 133 15.86 -9.70 5.40
CA ASP A 133 15.02 -10.51 6.30
C ASP A 133 14.59 -9.69 7.53
N SER A 134 13.83 -10.33 8.43
CA SER A 134 13.30 -9.66 9.64
C SER A 134 14.40 -9.24 10.62
N GLN A 135 15.52 -9.99 10.70
CA GLN A 135 16.64 -9.58 11.58
C GLN A 135 17.28 -8.30 11.07
N GLU A 136 17.57 -8.22 9.76
CA GLU A 136 18.12 -7.00 9.18
C GLU A 136 17.14 -5.83 9.26
N ALA A 137 15.82 -6.08 9.12
CA ALA A 137 14.80 -5.05 9.31
C ALA A 137 14.86 -4.46 10.72
N TYR A 138 15.02 -5.30 11.75
CA TYR A 138 15.23 -4.86 13.13
C TYR A 138 16.54 -4.07 13.28
N ASP A 139 17.68 -4.65 12.91
CA ASP A 139 19.00 -4.06 13.11
C ASP A 139 19.18 -2.73 12.37
N MET A 140 18.68 -2.67 11.12
CA MET A 140 18.73 -1.45 10.31
C MET A 140 17.83 -0.37 10.87
N THR A 141 16.61 -0.70 11.34
CA THR A 141 15.69 0.27 11.93
C THR A 141 16.26 0.85 13.24
N VAL A 142 16.82 0.02 14.12
CA VAL A 142 17.49 0.51 15.33
C VAL A 142 18.62 1.50 14.99
N ALA A 143 19.41 1.19 13.97
CA ALA A 143 20.51 2.05 13.56
C ALA A 143 20.07 3.32 12.82
N ALA A 144 18.94 3.26 12.11
CA ALA A 144 18.48 4.30 11.18
C ALA A 144 18.29 5.66 11.87
N PHE A 145 17.74 5.69 13.08
CA PHE A 145 17.55 6.95 13.82
C PHE A 145 18.87 7.67 14.10
N GLY A 146 19.86 6.95 14.64
CA GLY A 146 21.19 7.53 14.88
C GLY A 146 21.94 7.91 13.60
N ILE A 147 21.74 7.16 12.52
CA ILE A 147 22.27 7.50 11.20
C ILE A 147 21.61 8.78 10.67
N SER A 148 20.30 8.91 10.83
CA SER A 148 19.54 10.11 10.45
C SER A 148 20.05 11.35 11.19
N GLU A 149 20.26 11.26 12.50
CA GLU A 149 20.81 12.33 13.34
C GLU A 149 22.23 12.69 12.92
N LYS A 150 23.10 11.68 12.70
CA LYS A 150 24.50 11.89 12.30
C LYS A 150 24.66 12.66 10.99
N PHE A 151 23.82 12.35 9.99
CA PHE A 151 23.93 12.94 8.66
C PHE A 151 22.92 14.06 8.40
N CYS A 152 22.02 14.34 9.34
CA CYS A 152 20.90 15.28 9.16
C CYS A 152 20.13 14.99 7.87
N VAL A 153 19.72 13.71 7.66
CA VAL A 153 19.04 13.25 6.47
C VAL A 153 17.94 12.26 6.84
N PRO A 154 16.77 12.28 6.17
CA PRO A 154 15.80 11.20 6.30
C PRO A 154 16.40 9.86 5.89
N VAL A 155 16.15 8.81 6.67
CA VAL A 155 16.52 7.45 6.32
C VAL A 155 15.28 6.71 5.84
N VAL A 156 15.36 6.18 4.62
CA VAL A 156 14.34 5.29 4.05
C VAL A 156 14.75 3.84 4.32
N ILE A 157 13.85 3.07 4.92
CA ILE A 157 13.94 1.61 4.98
C ILE A 157 12.98 1.07 3.94
N ARG A 158 13.51 0.42 2.91
CA ARG A 158 12.68 -0.20 1.88
C ARG A 158 12.43 -1.66 2.22
N LEU A 159 11.18 -2.00 2.36
CA LEU A 159 10.68 -3.37 2.41
C LEU A 159 10.02 -3.74 1.07
N THR A 160 9.76 -5.00 0.86
CA THR A 160 8.88 -5.51 -0.19
C THR A 160 7.80 -6.39 0.44
N THR A 161 6.73 -6.70 -0.29
CA THR A 161 5.66 -7.58 0.20
C THR A 161 6.22 -8.86 0.82
N ARG A 162 7.23 -9.45 0.17
CA ARG A 162 7.89 -10.67 0.66
C ARG A 162 8.53 -10.47 2.03
N THR A 163 9.36 -9.44 2.17
CA THR A 163 10.04 -9.18 3.45
C THR A 163 9.07 -8.71 4.52
N SER A 164 8.09 -7.86 4.18
CA SER A 164 7.08 -7.34 5.11
C SER A 164 6.32 -8.45 5.83
N HIS A 165 5.93 -9.52 5.10
CA HIS A 165 5.06 -10.57 5.62
C HIS A 165 5.77 -11.88 5.93
N SER A 166 7.03 -12.07 5.50
CA SER A 166 7.79 -13.27 5.86
C SER A 166 8.32 -13.16 7.28
N SER A 167 8.09 -14.21 8.08
CA SER A 167 8.53 -14.26 9.47
C SER A 167 9.79 -15.09 9.62
N SER A 168 10.71 -14.63 10.47
CA SER A 168 11.91 -15.35 10.87
C SER A 168 12.24 -15.12 12.34
N LEU A 169 13.21 -15.88 12.86
CA LEU A 169 13.66 -15.70 14.23
C LEU A 169 14.50 -14.43 14.33
N VAL A 170 14.08 -13.49 15.19
CA VAL A 170 14.75 -12.21 15.42
C VAL A 170 15.32 -12.15 16.84
N GLU A 171 16.59 -11.81 16.95
CA GLU A 171 17.28 -11.55 18.21
C GLU A 171 17.14 -10.08 18.58
N LEU A 172 16.35 -9.78 19.61
CA LEU A 172 16.07 -8.42 20.08
C LEU A 172 17.12 -7.89 21.07
N GLY A 173 18.09 -8.72 21.47
CA GLY A 173 19.06 -8.35 22.49
C GLY A 173 18.42 -8.06 23.85
N ASP A 174 18.92 -7.04 24.55
CA ASP A 174 18.33 -6.51 25.79
C ASP A 174 17.25 -5.50 25.41
N PHE A 175 16.03 -6.01 25.11
CA PHE A 175 14.89 -5.20 24.65
C PHE A 175 14.31 -4.39 25.81
N LYS A 176 14.58 -3.08 25.80
CA LYS A 176 14.11 -2.11 26.79
C LYS A 176 13.58 -0.85 26.09
N PRO A 177 12.33 -0.86 25.62
CA PRO A 177 11.76 0.30 24.95
C PRO A 177 11.63 1.48 25.93
N ALA A 178 12.17 2.62 25.54
CA ALA A 178 12.05 3.88 26.28
C ALA A 178 12.16 5.06 25.30
N PRO A 179 11.44 6.18 25.54
CA PRO A 179 11.55 7.37 24.71
C PRO A 179 13.00 7.90 24.69
N HIS A 180 13.50 8.24 23.50
CA HIS A 180 14.78 8.93 23.39
C HIS A 180 14.63 10.37 23.89
N PRO A 181 15.59 10.91 24.67
CA PRO A 181 15.55 12.32 25.07
C PRO A 181 15.49 13.25 23.86
N LEU A 182 14.71 14.33 23.98
CA LEU A 182 14.60 15.32 22.92
C LEU A 182 15.93 16.05 22.71
N ILE A 183 16.34 16.20 21.47
CA ILE A 183 17.44 17.09 21.10
C ILE A 183 16.91 18.52 21.18
N PRO A 184 17.58 19.44 21.95
CA PRO A 184 17.06 20.78 22.16
C PRO A 184 16.87 21.56 20.87
N TYR A 185 15.64 22.05 20.64
CA TYR A 185 15.32 22.89 19.50
C TYR A 185 15.95 24.28 19.66
N LYS A 186 16.60 24.73 18.60
CA LYS A 186 17.05 26.13 18.46
C LYS A 186 16.44 26.72 17.19
N LYS A 187 15.84 27.90 17.30
CA LYS A 187 15.31 28.63 16.15
C LYS A 187 16.45 28.92 15.15
N ASP A 188 16.31 28.40 13.94
CA ASP A 188 17.25 28.63 12.85
C ASP A 188 16.44 28.75 11.53
N ILE A 189 16.20 29.99 11.11
CA ILE A 189 15.44 30.26 9.90
C ILE A 189 16.19 29.86 8.63
N THR A 190 17.53 29.88 8.67
CA THR A 190 18.35 29.53 7.49
C THR A 190 18.32 28.03 7.21
N ARG A 191 18.10 27.22 8.26
CA ARG A 191 17.92 25.79 8.16
C ARG A 191 16.47 25.41 7.87
N ASN A 192 15.51 25.95 8.62
CA ASN A 192 14.15 25.44 8.70
C ASN A 192 13.21 26.06 7.66
N ILE A 193 13.63 27.14 6.98
CA ILE A 193 12.81 27.82 5.96
C ILE A 193 13.44 27.64 4.58
N PRO A 194 12.89 26.77 3.70
CA PRO A 194 13.38 26.60 2.33
C PRO A 194 12.85 27.73 1.42
N ALA A 195 13.27 28.97 1.71
CA ALA A 195 12.98 30.13 0.88
C ALA A 195 14.09 30.36 -0.16
N PRO A 196 13.85 31.10 -1.24
CA PRO A 196 14.88 31.42 -2.26
C PRO A 196 16.19 31.98 -1.68
N ALA A 197 16.10 32.70 -0.58
CA ALA A 197 17.28 33.26 0.09
C ALA A 197 18.17 32.16 0.76
N PHE A 198 17.61 31.04 1.19
CA PHE A 198 18.31 29.99 1.93
C PHE A 198 18.45 28.67 1.14
N ALA A 199 17.55 28.41 0.20
CA ALA A 199 17.51 27.16 -0.56
C ALA A 199 18.82 26.82 -1.30
N PRO A 200 19.58 27.79 -1.89
CA PRO A 200 20.87 27.46 -2.50
C PRO A 200 21.88 26.88 -1.50
N ALA A 201 21.98 27.45 -0.30
CA ALA A 201 22.86 26.94 0.75
C ALA A 201 22.41 25.56 1.25
N GLN A 202 21.10 25.36 1.44
CA GLN A 202 20.51 24.08 1.81
C GLN A 202 20.81 23.01 0.74
N ARG A 203 20.72 23.36 -0.56
CA ARG A 203 21.08 22.50 -1.68
C ARG A 203 22.54 22.04 -1.64
N LEU A 204 23.46 22.97 -1.39
CA LEU A 204 24.88 22.65 -1.23
C LEU A 204 25.11 21.75 -0.01
N ASN A 205 24.44 22.00 1.11
CA ASN A 205 24.51 21.17 2.29
C ASN A 205 23.98 19.76 2.02
N ALA A 206 22.88 19.60 1.30
CA ALA A 206 22.36 18.30 0.90
C ALA A 206 23.37 17.52 0.03
N GLN A 207 24.11 18.21 -0.84
CA GLN A 207 25.17 17.58 -1.64
C GLN A 207 26.37 17.15 -0.79
N LYS A 208 26.79 17.97 0.16
CA LYS A 208 27.86 17.61 1.12
C LYS A 208 27.46 16.40 1.95
N ARG A 209 26.21 16.34 2.44
CA ARG A 209 25.66 15.19 3.16
C ARG A 209 25.69 13.92 2.30
N THR A 210 25.27 14.01 1.04
CA THR A 210 25.33 12.87 0.10
C THR A 210 26.75 12.32 -0.04
N ALA A 211 27.75 13.18 -0.19
CA ALA A 211 29.16 12.75 -0.28
C ALA A 211 29.67 12.11 1.02
N ALA A 212 29.27 12.66 2.17
CA ALA A 212 29.63 12.08 3.48
C ALA A 212 28.97 10.70 3.69
N MET A 213 27.72 10.55 3.29
CA MET A 213 27.00 9.27 3.34
C MET A 213 27.62 8.23 2.39
N GLU A 214 28.02 8.62 1.17
CA GLU A 214 28.72 7.72 0.23
C GLU A 214 30.05 7.21 0.84
N LYS A 215 30.81 8.10 1.50
CA LYS A 215 32.04 7.69 2.20
C LYS A 215 31.76 6.69 3.32
N GLU A 216 30.70 6.90 4.11
CA GLU A 216 30.33 6.01 5.21
C GLU A 216 29.75 4.69 4.70
N SER A 217 28.95 4.69 3.63
CA SER A 217 28.34 3.46 3.07
C SER A 217 29.39 2.40 2.71
N ASN A 218 30.60 2.83 2.30
CA ASN A 218 31.72 1.94 2.00
C ASN A 218 32.24 1.18 3.24
N ARG A 219 31.93 1.64 4.46
CA ARG A 219 32.36 1.05 5.73
C ARG A 219 31.21 0.49 6.55
N SER A 220 30.01 0.62 6.04
CA SER A 220 28.80 0.18 6.75
C SER A 220 28.84 -1.32 7.02
N LYS A 221 28.50 -1.71 8.25
CA LYS A 221 28.32 -3.13 8.63
C LYS A 221 27.22 -3.83 7.85
N PHE A 222 26.30 -3.07 7.27
CA PHE A 222 25.21 -3.59 6.43
C PHE A 222 25.65 -3.97 5.03
N ASN A 223 26.85 -3.54 4.61
CA ASN A 223 27.47 -3.87 3.33
C ASN A 223 28.63 -4.84 3.57
N ARG A 224 28.53 -6.05 3.08
CA ARG A 224 29.51 -7.09 3.37
C ARG A 224 29.76 -8.04 2.21
N VAL A 225 31.01 -8.51 2.10
CA VAL A 225 31.36 -9.61 1.21
C VAL A 225 31.06 -10.93 1.90
N VAL A 226 30.19 -11.73 1.31
CA VAL A 226 29.86 -13.07 1.77
C VAL A 226 30.65 -14.09 0.95
N LYS A 227 31.42 -14.92 1.64
CA LYS A 227 32.19 -16.00 1.04
C LYS A 227 31.28 -17.17 0.63
N PRO A 228 31.74 -18.05 -0.27
CA PRO A 228 31.05 -19.31 -0.56
C PRO A 228 30.66 -20.05 0.71
N ALA A 229 29.56 -20.78 0.67
CA ALA A 229 29.07 -21.53 1.82
C ALA A 229 30.08 -22.63 2.23
N LYS A 230 30.22 -22.85 3.54
CA LYS A 230 31.10 -23.90 4.06
C LYS A 230 30.68 -25.28 3.52
N GLY A 231 31.67 -26.09 3.12
CA GLY A 231 31.43 -27.44 2.61
C GLY A 231 30.95 -27.51 1.15
N VAL A 232 30.71 -26.39 0.49
CA VAL A 232 30.32 -26.38 -0.93
C VAL A 232 31.56 -26.40 -1.83
N LYS A 233 31.56 -27.28 -2.83
CA LYS A 233 32.62 -27.33 -3.85
C LYS A 233 32.52 -26.13 -4.79
N VAL A 234 33.56 -25.32 -4.86
CA VAL A 234 33.60 -24.12 -5.72
C VAL A 234 34.22 -24.49 -7.07
N SER A 235 33.46 -24.37 -8.13
CA SER A 235 33.94 -24.57 -9.50
C SER A 235 34.81 -23.38 -9.97
N ALA A 236 35.63 -23.58 -10.99
CA ALA A 236 36.43 -22.50 -11.58
C ALA A 236 35.55 -21.37 -12.15
N LYS A 237 34.38 -21.71 -12.70
CA LYS A 237 33.40 -20.74 -13.20
C LYS A 237 32.80 -19.93 -12.04
N ALA A 238 32.34 -20.59 -10.96
CA ALA A 238 31.80 -19.95 -9.76
C ALA A 238 32.83 -19.05 -9.06
N LYS A 239 34.10 -19.51 -8.96
CA LYS A 239 35.20 -18.71 -8.40
C LYS A 239 35.46 -17.43 -9.20
N SER A 240 35.22 -17.45 -10.51
CA SER A 240 35.43 -16.28 -11.37
C SER A 240 34.29 -15.27 -11.36
N LEU A 241 33.11 -15.65 -10.82
CA LEU A 241 31.90 -14.84 -10.78
C LEU A 241 31.72 -14.20 -9.40
N GLY A 242 31.54 -12.90 -9.36
CA GLY A 242 31.07 -12.17 -8.19
C GLY A 242 29.66 -11.66 -8.40
N ILE A 243 28.84 -11.68 -7.37
CA ILE A 243 27.44 -11.25 -7.44
C ILE A 243 27.22 -10.07 -6.51
N VAL A 244 26.65 -8.98 -7.02
CA VAL A 244 26.15 -7.86 -6.21
C VAL A 244 24.65 -8.00 -6.07
N THR A 245 24.14 -7.87 -4.87
CA THR A 245 22.71 -8.01 -4.58
C THR A 245 22.29 -7.24 -3.32
N SER A 246 20.98 -6.97 -3.16
CA SER A 246 20.40 -6.30 -1.99
C SER A 246 19.06 -6.94 -1.61
N ALA A 247 18.48 -6.49 -0.52
CA ALA A 247 17.13 -6.85 -0.08
C ALA A 247 16.86 -8.36 -0.12
N VAL A 248 15.63 -8.76 -0.40
CA VAL A 248 15.21 -10.17 -0.48
C VAL A 248 15.93 -10.96 -1.58
N ALA A 249 16.40 -10.30 -2.65
CA ALA A 249 17.16 -10.95 -3.71
C ALA A 249 18.42 -11.66 -3.16
N TYR A 250 19.00 -11.14 -2.09
CA TYR A 250 20.13 -11.78 -1.41
C TYR A 250 19.79 -13.19 -0.93
N GLN A 251 18.59 -13.44 -0.42
CA GLN A 251 18.19 -14.76 0.07
C GLN A 251 18.17 -15.79 -1.09
N TYR A 252 17.58 -15.41 -2.22
CA TYR A 252 17.56 -16.28 -3.42
C TYR A 252 18.96 -16.49 -4.00
N VAL A 253 19.79 -15.43 -4.05
CA VAL A 253 21.17 -15.54 -4.51
C VAL A 253 21.98 -16.46 -3.59
N ARG A 254 21.80 -16.36 -2.27
CA ARG A 254 22.49 -17.18 -1.29
C ARG A 254 22.14 -18.66 -1.42
N GLU A 255 20.88 -18.97 -1.71
CA GLU A 255 20.39 -20.34 -1.94
C GLU A 255 20.90 -20.91 -3.27
N ILE A 256 20.76 -20.15 -4.35
CA ILE A 256 20.99 -20.64 -5.72
C ILE A 256 22.48 -20.57 -6.14
N PHE A 257 23.26 -19.61 -5.62
CA PHE A 257 24.68 -19.45 -5.87
C PHE A 257 25.53 -19.62 -4.60
N PRO A 258 25.40 -20.75 -3.87
CA PRO A 258 26.10 -20.94 -2.60
C PRO A 258 27.62 -21.03 -2.73
N ASP A 259 28.12 -21.25 -3.94
CA ASP A 259 29.52 -21.42 -4.32
C ASP A 259 30.17 -20.15 -4.89
N CYS A 260 29.43 -19.05 -5.04
CA CYS A 260 29.93 -17.76 -5.51
C CYS A 260 30.26 -16.80 -4.36
N GLN A 261 31.14 -15.82 -4.65
CA GLN A 261 31.31 -14.67 -3.77
C GLN A 261 30.18 -13.66 -4.01
N ILE A 262 29.62 -13.14 -2.92
CA ILE A 262 28.48 -12.22 -2.99
C ILE A 262 28.86 -10.93 -2.26
N LEU A 263 28.69 -9.77 -2.91
CA LEU A 263 28.66 -8.48 -2.24
C LEU A 263 27.21 -8.16 -1.91
N LYS A 264 26.82 -8.38 -0.67
CA LYS A 264 25.50 -8.01 -0.14
C LYS A 264 25.50 -6.56 0.28
N LEU A 265 24.62 -5.77 -0.33
CA LEU A 265 24.40 -4.37 0.03
C LEU A 265 23.11 -4.25 0.84
N GLY A 266 23.23 -3.66 2.02
CA GLY A 266 22.07 -3.28 2.83
C GLY A 266 21.91 -1.76 2.91
N TRP A 267 22.98 -1.01 2.69
CA TRP A 267 22.95 0.43 2.44
C TRP A 267 23.21 0.65 0.95
N THR A 268 22.17 0.95 0.20
CA THR A 268 22.16 0.97 -1.27
C THR A 268 22.15 2.38 -1.87
N ASN A 269 21.69 3.40 -1.13
CA ASN A 269 21.79 4.79 -1.55
C ASN A 269 22.32 5.70 -0.41
N PRO A 270 23.39 6.47 -0.64
CA PRO A 270 24.26 6.47 -1.83
C PRO A 270 25.01 5.13 -1.99
N LEU A 271 25.20 4.73 -3.26
CA LEU A 271 25.91 3.48 -3.60
C LEU A 271 27.33 3.51 -2.99
N PRO A 272 27.80 2.42 -2.32
CA PRO A 272 29.17 2.33 -1.79
C PRO A 272 30.19 2.08 -2.91
N LYS A 273 30.44 3.10 -3.73
CA LYS A 273 31.22 2.99 -4.98
C LYS A 273 32.61 2.39 -4.79
N ALA A 274 33.34 2.80 -3.74
CA ALA A 274 34.68 2.28 -3.51
C ALA A 274 34.65 0.78 -3.13
N LEU A 275 33.65 0.35 -2.33
CA LEU A 275 33.48 -1.05 -1.97
C LEU A 275 33.11 -1.90 -3.19
N VAL A 276 32.19 -1.42 -4.03
CA VAL A 276 31.79 -2.10 -5.29
C VAL A 276 32.99 -2.22 -6.23
N ALA A 277 33.73 -1.13 -6.45
CA ALA A 277 34.92 -1.15 -7.30
C ALA A 277 36.03 -2.10 -6.75
N LYS A 278 36.23 -2.13 -5.44
CA LYS A 278 37.15 -3.08 -4.80
C LYS A 278 36.69 -4.53 -5.02
N PHE A 279 35.41 -4.82 -4.81
CA PHE A 279 34.87 -6.16 -5.01
C PHE A 279 34.97 -6.60 -6.49
N ALA A 280 34.62 -5.74 -7.44
CA ALA A 280 34.71 -6.03 -8.87
C ALA A 280 36.13 -6.44 -9.30
N LYS A 281 37.19 -5.88 -8.68
CA LYS A 281 38.58 -6.26 -8.95
C LYS A 281 38.98 -7.65 -8.42
N THR A 282 38.18 -8.25 -7.54
CA THR A 282 38.47 -9.59 -6.97
C THR A 282 37.94 -10.74 -7.82
N VAL A 283 37.14 -10.43 -8.84
CA VAL A 283 36.46 -11.41 -9.71
C VAL A 283 36.69 -11.09 -11.18
N LYS A 284 36.51 -12.09 -12.05
CA LYS A 284 36.66 -11.88 -13.50
C LYS A 284 35.37 -11.37 -14.17
N LYS A 285 34.22 -11.73 -13.59
CA LYS A 285 32.88 -11.37 -14.07
C LYS A 285 32.06 -10.85 -12.89
N LEU A 286 31.34 -9.80 -13.10
CA LEU A 286 30.40 -9.24 -12.11
C LEU A 286 28.97 -9.40 -12.61
N LEU A 287 28.11 -10.01 -11.80
CA LEU A 287 26.68 -10.14 -12.03
C LEU A 287 25.96 -9.27 -10.99
N VAL A 288 24.89 -8.59 -11.39
CA VAL A 288 23.98 -7.92 -10.47
C VAL A 288 22.67 -8.69 -10.46
N VAL A 289 22.16 -8.97 -9.26
CA VAL A 289 20.86 -9.63 -9.06
C VAL A 289 20.07 -8.77 -8.10
N GLU A 290 19.05 -8.14 -8.61
CA GLU A 290 18.14 -7.27 -7.84
C GLU A 290 16.71 -7.45 -8.33
N GLU A 291 15.75 -7.03 -7.50
CA GLU A 291 14.32 -7.10 -7.79
C GLU A 291 13.84 -5.74 -8.29
N LEU A 292 12.97 -5.72 -9.28
CA LEU A 292 12.43 -4.55 -9.98
C LEU A 292 13.49 -3.84 -10.85
N ASP A 293 13.51 -2.51 -10.87
CA ASP A 293 14.34 -1.72 -11.79
C ASP A 293 15.84 -2.03 -11.65
N PRO A 294 16.65 -1.82 -12.70
CA PRO A 294 18.10 -2.01 -12.64
C PRO A 294 18.81 -0.87 -11.87
N PHE A 295 18.41 -0.68 -10.61
CA PHE A 295 18.86 0.43 -9.77
C PHE A 295 20.34 0.36 -9.37
N LEU A 296 20.81 -0.83 -8.95
CA LEU A 296 22.23 -1.06 -8.64
C LEU A 296 23.04 -1.24 -9.92
N GLU A 297 22.51 -2.01 -10.85
CA GLU A 297 23.17 -2.34 -12.10
C GLU A 297 23.52 -1.10 -12.91
N ASP A 298 22.57 -0.19 -13.10
CA ASP A 298 22.79 1.05 -13.84
C ASP A 298 23.85 1.95 -13.19
N GLN A 299 23.83 2.04 -11.85
CA GLN A 299 24.83 2.80 -11.14
C GLN A 299 26.22 2.19 -11.23
N ILE A 300 26.31 0.85 -11.22
CA ILE A 300 27.58 0.11 -11.38
C ILE A 300 28.11 0.25 -12.81
N LYS A 301 27.25 0.14 -13.82
CA LYS A 301 27.60 0.39 -15.22
C LYS A 301 28.07 1.83 -15.44
N ALA A 302 27.44 2.81 -14.80
CA ALA A 302 27.85 4.22 -14.86
C ALA A 302 29.24 4.47 -14.24
N MET A 303 29.75 3.56 -13.39
CA MET A 303 31.14 3.60 -12.90
C MET A 303 32.16 3.03 -13.91
N GLY A 304 31.72 2.59 -15.08
CA GLY A 304 32.56 1.92 -16.09
C GLY A 304 32.88 0.45 -15.78
N ILE A 305 32.17 -0.17 -14.85
CA ILE A 305 32.34 -1.58 -14.49
C ILE A 305 31.46 -2.43 -15.41
N LYS A 306 32.06 -3.40 -16.09
CA LYS A 306 31.33 -4.35 -16.93
C LYS A 306 30.53 -5.31 -16.07
N VAL A 307 29.23 -5.41 -16.33
CA VAL A 307 28.29 -6.34 -15.71
C VAL A 307 27.95 -7.44 -16.72
N VAL A 308 27.74 -8.66 -16.25
CA VAL A 308 27.32 -9.80 -17.07
C VAL A 308 25.92 -9.53 -17.60
N GLU A 309 25.76 -9.50 -18.90
CA GLU A 309 24.45 -9.43 -19.55
C GLU A 309 23.74 -10.79 -19.52
N HIS A 310 22.45 -10.77 -19.37
CA HIS A 310 21.61 -11.97 -19.35
C HIS A 310 20.24 -11.69 -19.98
N LYS A 311 19.58 -12.77 -20.44
CA LYS A 311 18.23 -12.74 -21.02
C LYS A 311 17.15 -13.06 -20.01
N THR A 312 17.52 -13.61 -18.86
CA THR A 312 16.56 -13.91 -17.78
C THR A 312 15.98 -12.62 -17.26
N GLU A 313 14.65 -12.48 -17.36
CA GLU A 313 13.94 -11.30 -16.88
C GLU A 313 13.95 -11.25 -15.36
N LEU A 314 14.56 -10.22 -14.77
CA LEU A 314 14.58 -9.96 -13.31
C LEU A 314 13.85 -8.67 -12.94
N ASN A 315 13.62 -7.79 -13.91
CA ASN A 315 13.29 -6.39 -13.70
C ASN A 315 11.78 -6.12 -13.65
N MET A 316 10.96 -7.14 -13.63
CA MET A 316 9.51 -7.04 -13.47
C MET A 316 9.01 -8.09 -12.49
N PHE A 317 8.00 -7.73 -11.74
CA PHE A 317 7.31 -8.58 -10.78
C PHE A 317 8.21 -9.11 -9.66
N GLU A 318 7.61 -9.86 -8.76
CA GLU A 318 8.30 -10.46 -7.63
C GLU A 318 9.40 -11.43 -8.10
N LEU A 319 10.60 -11.26 -7.58
CA LEU A 319 11.70 -12.19 -7.78
C LEU A 319 11.48 -13.46 -6.97
N ASN A 320 11.91 -14.60 -7.50
CA ASN A 320 11.82 -15.89 -6.82
C ASN A 320 13.02 -16.81 -7.17
N ALA A 321 13.12 -17.92 -6.43
CA ALA A 321 14.22 -18.87 -6.61
C ALA A 321 14.27 -19.47 -8.02
N ASP A 322 13.12 -19.74 -8.64
CA ASP A 322 13.06 -20.34 -9.98
C ASP A 322 13.66 -19.39 -11.05
N ARG A 323 13.38 -18.09 -10.96
CA ARG A 323 13.96 -17.07 -11.86
C ARG A 323 15.47 -16.96 -11.65
N VAL A 324 15.93 -16.94 -10.40
CA VAL A 324 17.36 -16.90 -10.06
C VAL A 324 18.08 -18.20 -10.49
N GLN A 325 17.40 -19.35 -10.42
CA GLN A 325 17.93 -20.62 -10.95
C GLN A 325 18.08 -20.58 -12.47
N ASN A 326 17.12 -20.01 -13.20
CA ASN A 326 17.23 -19.81 -14.65
C ASN A 326 18.41 -18.90 -15.01
N LEU A 327 18.64 -17.85 -14.22
CA LEU A 327 19.81 -17.00 -14.35
C LEU A 327 21.11 -17.77 -14.12
N ARG A 328 21.21 -18.61 -13.09
CA ARG A 328 22.39 -19.48 -12.86
C ARG A 328 22.62 -20.44 -14.03
N HIS A 329 21.54 -21.04 -14.55
CA HIS A 329 21.64 -21.89 -15.75
C HIS A 329 22.24 -21.11 -16.93
N GLU A 330 21.79 -19.89 -17.17
CA GLU A 330 22.28 -19.05 -18.27
C GLU A 330 23.75 -18.65 -18.07
N VAL A 331 24.13 -18.22 -16.89
CA VAL A 331 25.47 -17.64 -16.63
C VAL A 331 26.55 -18.70 -16.41
N LEU A 332 26.24 -19.81 -15.73
CA LEU A 332 27.19 -20.84 -15.35
C LEU A 332 26.99 -22.15 -16.13
N GLY A 333 25.76 -22.49 -16.52
CA GLY A 333 25.41 -23.72 -17.24
C GLY A 333 25.54 -25.00 -16.40
N ASP A 334 25.58 -24.91 -15.07
CA ASP A 334 25.87 -26.00 -14.15
C ASP A 334 24.63 -26.52 -13.38
N VAL A 335 23.49 -25.89 -13.55
CA VAL A 335 22.20 -26.34 -13.02
C VAL A 335 21.17 -26.42 -14.15
N PRO A 336 20.15 -27.28 -14.06
CA PRO A 336 19.05 -27.29 -15.01
C PRO A 336 18.20 -26.01 -14.88
N LYS A 337 17.49 -25.63 -15.94
CA LYS A 337 16.44 -24.62 -15.85
C LYS A 337 15.37 -25.07 -14.84
N ALA A 338 14.81 -24.11 -14.11
CA ALA A 338 13.66 -24.38 -13.26
C ALA A 338 12.51 -24.94 -14.12
N LYS A 339 11.91 -26.03 -13.65
CA LYS A 339 10.76 -26.62 -14.33
C LYS A 339 9.55 -25.72 -14.16
N ALA A 340 8.89 -25.36 -15.25
CA ALA A 340 7.60 -24.67 -15.17
C ALA A 340 6.64 -25.53 -14.35
N LYS A 341 6.12 -24.96 -13.27
CA LYS A 341 5.10 -25.64 -12.46
C LYS A 341 3.81 -25.71 -13.29
N LYS A 342 3.40 -26.91 -13.68
CA LYS A 342 2.07 -27.08 -14.29
C LYS A 342 1.03 -26.78 -13.23
N VAL A 343 0.24 -25.75 -13.48
CA VAL A 343 -0.96 -25.51 -12.69
C VAL A 343 -1.92 -26.66 -13.02
N PRO A 344 -2.45 -27.40 -12.00
CA PRO A 344 -3.43 -28.43 -12.27
C PRO A 344 -4.61 -27.89 -13.06
N GLU A 345 -5.02 -28.60 -14.11
CA GLU A 345 -6.20 -28.25 -14.88
C GLU A 345 -7.47 -28.38 -14.02
N GLY A 346 -8.44 -27.51 -14.24
CA GLY A 346 -9.74 -27.56 -13.54
C GLY A 346 -9.76 -26.91 -12.15
N LEU A 347 -8.69 -26.22 -11.72
CA LEU A 347 -8.77 -25.42 -10.50
C LEU A 347 -9.76 -24.28 -10.68
N PRO A 348 -10.73 -24.10 -9.75
CA PRO A 348 -11.69 -23.01 -9.84
C PRO A 348 -10.97 -21.68 -9.64
N SER A 349 -11.27 -20.71 -10.52
CA SER A 349 -10.87 -19.33 -10.32
C SER A 349 -11.52 -18.76 -9.05
N ARG A 350 -10.72 -18.06 -8.23
CA ARG A 350 -11.20 -17.41 -7.00
C ARG A 350 -10.85 -15.92 -7.02
N PRO A 351 -11.45 -15.14 -7.93
CA PRO A 351 -11.23 -13.70 -7.97
C PRO A 351 -11.72 -13.06 -6.67
N PRO A 352 -11.14 -11.94 -6.24
CA PRO A 352 -11.68 -11.18 -5.13
C PRO A 352 -13.09 -10.70 -5.45
N VAL A 353 -14.01 -10.79 -4.47
CA VAL A 353 -15.40 -10.38 -4.61
C VAL A 353 -15.83 -9.55 -3.40
N LEU A 354 -16.86 -8.72 -3.58
CA LEU A 354 -17.49 -8.03 -2.46
C LEU A 354 -18.09 -9.06 -1.48
N CYS A 355 -17.96 -8.81 -0.19
CA CYS A 355 -18.45 -9.69 0.87
C CYS A 355 -19.98 -9.89 0.80
N ALA A 356 -20.48 -10.97 1.38
CA ALA A 356 -21.93 -11.15 1.53
C ALA A 356 -22.52 -10.00 2.37
N GLY A 357 -23.63 -9.43 1.92
CA GLY A 357 -24.28 -8.30 2.60
C GLY A 357 -23.54 -6.96 2.49
N CYS A 358 -22.50 -6.85 1.67
CA CYS A 358 -21.80 -5.58 1.46
C CYS A 358 -22.72 -4.54 0.80
N GLY A 359 -22.87 -3.35 1.44
CA GLY A 359 -23.71 -2.26 0.93
C GLY A 359 -23.23 -1.70 -0.42
N HIS A 360 -21.93 -1.76 -0.72
CA HIS A 360 -21.40 -1.32 -2.02
C HIS A 360 -22.08 -2.01 -3.20
N ARG A 361 -22.52 -3.23 -3.01
CA ARG A 361 -23.21 -4.05 -4.03
C ARG A 361 -24.51 -3.42 -4.51
N GLY A 362 -25.33 -2.91 -3.58
CA GLY A 362 -26.58 -2.23 -3.90
C GLY A 362 -26.34 -0.98 -4.76
N VAL A 363 -25.35 -0.19 -4.39
CA VAL A 363 -25.00 1.03 -5.13
C VAL A 363 -24.57 0.72 -6.56
N PHE A 364 -23.66 -0.25 -6.76
CA PHE A 364 -23.19 -0.60 -8.10
C PHE A 364 -24.26 -1.27 -8.95
N HIS A 365 -25.15 -2.07 -8.34
CA HIS A 365 -26.31 -2.61 -9.04
C HIS A 365 -27.21 -1.49 -9.59
N VAL A 366 -27.46 -0.47 -8.78
CA VAL A 366 -28.30 0.67 -9.20
C VAL A 366 -27.58 1.52 -10.25
N LEU A 367 -26.30 1.84 -10.08
CA LEU A 367 -25.53 2.61 -11.06
C LEU A 367 -25.47 1.91 -12.43
N HIS A 368 -25.26 0.59 -12.44
CA HIS A 368 -25.33 -0.21 -13.66
C HIS A 368 -26.72 -0.15 -14.31
N LYS A 369 -27.78 -0.30 -13.52
CA LYS A 369 -29.17 -0.20 -14.01
C LYS A 369 -29.48 1.17 -14.62
N LEU A 370 -28.93 2.24 -14.05
CA LEU A 370 -29.09 3.62 -14.52
C LEU A 370 -28.24 3.95 -15.76
N GLY A 371 -27.35 3.05 -16.20
CA GLY A 371 -26.44 3.27 -17.32
C GLY A 371 -25.44 4.41 -17.06
N ALA A 372 -25.03 4.58 -15.81
CA ALA A 372 -24.11 5.64 -15.45
C ALA A 372 -22.67 5.31 -15.85
N THR A 373 -21.93 6.30 -16.35
CA THR A 373 -20.47 6.26 -16.42
C THR A 373 -19.91 6.60 -15.03
N VAL A 374 -19.15 5.68 -14.47
CA VAL A 374 -18.67 5.74 -13.09
C VAL A 374 -17.16 5.89 -13.04
N THR A 375 -16.68 7.04 -12.61
CA THR A 375 -15.29 7.22 -12.23
C THR A 375 -15.11 6.81 -10.77
N GLY A 376 -14.23 5.86 -10.52
CA GLY A 376 -13.97 5.33 -9.18
C GLY A 376 -12.57 5.59 -8.67
N ASP A 377 -12.32 5.08 -7.49
CA ASP A 377 -11.06 5.17 -6.77
C ASP A 377 -10.63 3.80 -6.24
N ILE A 378 -9.64 3.78 -5.34
CA ILE A 378 -9.04 2.59 -4.77
C ILE A 378 -9.69 2.26 -3.42
N GLY A 379 -10.30 1.11 -3.32
CA GLY A 379 -10.93 0.57 -2.11
C GLY A 379 -11.68 -0.73 -2.41
N CYS A 380 -12.38 -1.30 -1.43
CA CYS A 380 -13.23 -2.48 -1.65
C CYS A 380 -14.22 -2.28 -2.82
N TYR A 381 -14.67 -1.07 -3.01
CA TYR A 381 -15.61 -0.70 -4.06
C TYR A 381 -15.01 -0.78 -5.48
N THR A 382 -13.69 -0.82 -5.66
CA THR A 382 -13.06 -1.11 -6.95
C THR A 382 -13.56 -2.45 -7.54
N LEU A 383 -13.97 -3.38 -6.67
CA LEU A 383 -14.56 -4.66 -7.09
C LEU A 383 -15.91 -4.52 -7.79
N GLY A 384 -16.53 -3.33 -7.75
CA GLY A 384 -17.73 -3.01 -8.56
C GLY A 384 -17.46 -2.95 -10.07
N ALA A 385 -16.18 -2.86 -10.48
CA ALA A 385 -15.77 -2.91 -11.89
C ALA A 385 -15.91 -4.31 -12.51
N PHE A 386 -15.87 -5.36 -11.68
CA PHE A 386 -15.84 -6.74 -12.18
C PHE A 386 -17.24 -7.36 -12.33
N PRO A 387 -17.36 -8.41 -13.18
CA PRO A 387 -18.59 -9.18 -13.27
C PRO A 387 -19.04 -9.73 -11.91
N PRO A 388 -20.36 -9.81 -11.66
CA PRO A 388 -21.45 -9.46 -12.57
C PRO A 388 -21.93 -8.00 -12.46
N LEU A 389 -21.30 -7.16 -11.66
CA LEU A 389 -21.72 -5.76 -11.43
C LEU A 389 -21.37 -4.86 -12.62
N ASN A 390 -20.14 -4.91 -13.12
CA ASN A 390 -19.67 -4.14 -14.29
C ASN A 390 -20.11 -2.66 -14.24
N ALA A 391 -19.91 -2.01 -13.11
CA ALA A 391 -20.49 -0.70 -12.82
C ALA A 391 -19.46 0.37 -12.45
N MET A 392 -18.20 0.19 -12.86
CA MET A 392 -17.16 1.18 -12.70
C MET A 392 -16.27 1.19 -13.93
N ASP A 393 -16.03 2.37 -14.50
CA ASP A 393 -15.36 2.55 -15.79
C ASP A 393 -13.89 2.94 -15.68
N SER A 394 -13.47 3.55 -14.56
CA SER A 394 -12.08 3.95 -14.36
C SER A 394 -11.67 4.01 -12.89
N THR A 395 -10.39 3.76 -12.63
CA THR A 395 -9.73 4.02 -11.34
C THR A 395 -8.30 4.51 -11.61
N ILE A 396 -7.83 5.54 -10.90
CA ILE A 396 -6.46 6.07 -11.04
C ILE A 396 -5.75 6.03 -9.68
N CYS A 397 -6.16 6.87 -8.74
CA CYS A 397 -5.60 6.90 -7.38
C CYS A 397 -6.70 7.35 -6.40
N MET A 398 -6.42 7.26 -5.10
CA MET A 398 -7.38 7.68 -4.07
C MET A 398 -7.77 9.15 -4.25
N GLY A 399 -9.09 9.42 -4.37
CA GLY A 399 -9.67 10.75 -4.56
C GLY A 399 -9.75 11.25 -6.01
N ALA A 400 -9.19 10.51 -6.98
CA ALA A 400 -9.18 10.94 -8.38
C ALA A 400 -10.57 10.90 -9.05
N SER A 401 -11.52 10.13 -8.52
CA SER A 401 -12.86 9.95 -9.09
C SER A 401 -13.55 11.28 -9.39
N ILE A 402 -13.50 12.20 -8.44
CA ILE A 402 -14.16 13.51 -8.55
C ILE A 402 -13.52 14.37 -9.66
N GLY A 403 -12.18 14.43 -9.69
CA GLY A 403 -11.44 15.14 -10.73
C GLY A 403 -11.67 14.56 -12.12
N ASN A 404 -11.71 13.23 -12.23
CA ASN A 404 -11.97 12.54 -13.50
C ASN A 404 -13.39 12.81 -14.00
N ALA A 405 -14.41 12.70 -13.14
CA ALA A 405 -15.79 13.03 -13.50
C ALA A 405 -15.92 14.51 -13.94
N ALA A 406 -15.27 15.42 -13.22
CA ALA A 406 -15.25 16.83 -13.57
C ALA A 406 -14.57 17.07 -14.93
N GLY A 407 -13.47 16.38 -15.20
CA GLY A 407 -12.78 16.43 -16.49
C GLY A 407 -13.64 15.92 -17.63
N MET A 408 -14.31 14.78 -17.47
CA MET A 408 -15.23 14.22 -18.48
C MET A 408 -16.39 15.19 -18.79
N LYS A 409 -17.00 15.79 -17.75
CA LYS A 409 -18.07 16.78 -17.95
C LYS A 409 -17.57 18.04 -18.67
N LYS A 410 -16.42 18.57 -18.29
CA LYS A 410 -15.80 19.73 -18.95
C LYS A 410 -15.39 19.45 -20.40
N ALA A 411 -15.05 18.21 -20.72
CA ALA A 411 -14.78 17.76 -22.08
C ALA A 411 -16.07 17.61 -22.94
N GLY A 412 -17.24 17.84 -22.37
CA GLY A 412 -18.51 17.75 -23.09
C GLY A 412 -19.07 16.33 -23.18
N MET A 413 -18.59 15.37 -22.40
CA MET A 413 -19.15 14.03 -22.37
C MET A 413 -20.59 14.07 -21.87
N MET A 414 -21.50 13.52 -22.67
CA MET A 414 -22.94 13.48 -22.39
C MET A 414 -23.34 12.26 -21.57
N GLY A 415 -24.50 12.31 -20.94
CA GLY A 415 -25.06 11.21 -20.16
C GLY A 415 -24.83 11.35 -18.65
N ARG A 416 -25.19 10.30 -17.92
CA ARG A 416 -25.06 10.23 -16.46
C ARG A 416 -23.63 9.90 -16.09
N ILE A 417 -22.90 10.84 -15.50
CA ILE A 417 -21.52 10.68 -15.05
C ILE A 417 -21.50 10.92 -13.54
N CYS A 418 -20.94 10.00 -12.78
CA CYS A 418 -20.75 10.17 -11.34
C CYS A 418 -19.36 9.71 -10.86
N ALA A 419 -18.90 10.36 -9.79
CA ALA A 419 -17.72 9.96 -9.05
C ALA A 419 -18.13 9.05 -7.87
N VAL A 420 -17.44 7.93 -7.68
CA VAL A 420 -17.68 7.01 -6.54
C VAL A 420 -16.39 6.84 -5.76
N LEU A 421 -16.46 7.04 -4.44
CA LEU A 421 -15.34 6.87 -3.52
C LEU A 421 -15.83 6.36 -2.15
N GLY A 422 -14.94 5.75 -1.37
CA GLY A 422 -15.22 5.34 0.00
C GLY A 422 -15.04 6.46 1.01
N ASP A 423 -15.54 6.27 2.23
CA ASP A 423 -15.41 7.21 3.36
C ASP A 423 -13.93 7.52 3.69
N SER A 424 -13.09 6.51 3.81
CA SER A 424 -11.66 6.71 4.05
C SER A 424 -10.99 7.51 2.93
N THR A 425 -11.30 7.21 1.67
CA THR A 425 -10.82 7.96 0.50
C THR A 425 -11.34 9.41 0.48
N PHE A 426 -12.57 9.62 0.94
CA PHE A 426 -13.14 10.97 1.10
C PHE A 426 -12.27 11.82 2.04
N PHE A 427 -11.93 11.29 3.22
CA PHE A 427 -11.04 11.97 4.16
C PHE A 427 -9.60 12.09 3.63
N HIS A 428 -9.11 11.10 2.89
CA HIS A 428 -7.75 11.08 2.34
C HIS A 428 -7.52 12.21 1.32
N SER A 429 -8.35 12.31 0.29
CA SER A 429 -8.17 13.25 -0.82
C SER A 429 -9.49 13.75 -1.42
N GLY A 430 -10.64 13.20 -1.03
CA GLY A 430 -11.94 13.55 -1.61
C GLY A 430 -12.36 14.97 -1.25
N ILE A 431 -12.02 15.48 -0.07
CA ILE A 431 -12.38 16.84 0.39
C ILE A 431 -11.85 17.89 -0.57
N THR A 432 -10.61 17.78 -1.00
CA THR A 432 -10.01 18.71 -1.98
C THR A 432 -10.70 18.61 -3.34
N GLY A 433 -11.10 17.39 -3.73
CA GLY A 433 -11.82 17.16 -4.98
C GLY A 433 -13.20 17.81 -5.01
N ILE A 434 -14.00 17.62 -3.94
CA ILE A 434 -15.35 18.25 -3.85
C ILE A 434 -15.25 19.78 -3.80
N LEU A 435 -14.31 20.32 -3.03
CA LEU A 435 -14.09 21.76 -2.96
C LEU A 435 -13.73 22.33 -4.34
N SER A 436 -12.84 21.67 -5.07
CA SER A 436 -12.46 22.06 -6.43
C SER A 436 -13.64 22.01 -7.41
N ALA A 437 -14.49 20.98 -7.33
CA ALA A 437 -15.68 20.87 -8.18
C ALA A 437 -16.66 22.03 -7.95
N ILE A 438 -16.95 22.35 -6.67
CA ILE A 438 -17.83 23.46 -6.29
C ILE A 438 -17.23 24.82 -6.72
N TYR A 439 -15.96 25.05 -6.37
CA TYR A 439 -15.28 26.32 -6.72
C TYR A 439 -15.30 26.60 -8.22
N ASN A 440 -15.16 25.56 -9.04
CA ASN A 440 -15.15 25.68 -10.50
C ASN A 440 -16.53 25.49 -11.15
N GLY A 441 -17.62 25.42 -10.37
CA GLY A 441 -18.99 25.31 -10.88
C GLY A 441 -19.25 24.05 -11.71
N THR A 442 -18.55 22.94 -11.45
CA THR A 442 -18.71 21.70 -12.24
C THR A 442 -19.76 20.83 -11.60
N PRO A 443 -20.87 20.45 -12.32
CA PRO A 443 -21.99 19.70 -11.77
C PRO A 443 -21.68 18.21 -11.65
N VAL A 444 -20.75 17.84 -10.76
CA VAL A 444 -20.40 16.45 -10.48
C VAL A 444 -21.39 15.86 -9.45
N THR A 445 -21.95 14.71 -9.74
CA THR A 445 -22.59 13.86 -8.74
C THR A 445 -21.51 13.02 -8.07
N THR A 446 -21.28 13.26 -6.78
CA THR A 446 -20.31 12.52 -5.96
C THR A 446 -21.05 11.55 -5.06
N VAL A 447 -20.74 10.27 -5.15
CA VAL A 447 -21.33 9.20 -4.30
C VAL A 447 -20.26 8.71 -3.34
N VAL A 448 -20.47 8.93 -2.05
CA VAL A 448 -19.56 8.43 -1.01
C VAL A 448 -20.15 7.17 -0.39
N LEU A 449 -19.43 6.08 -0.50
CA LEU A 449 -19.76 4.78 0.08
C LEU A 449 -19.28 4.75 1.53
N ASP A 450 -20.15 5.15 2.45
CA ASP A 450 -19.83 5.27 3.87
C ASP A 450 -20.09 3.93 4.59
N ASN A 451 -19.01 3.19 4.83
CA ASN A 451 -19.07 1.93 5.58
C ASN A 451 -18.44 2.03 6.98
N ARG A 452 -18.08 3.23 7.41
CA ARG A 452 -17.53 3.56 8.74
C ARG A 452 -16.23 2.83 9.07
N ILE A 453 -15.37 2.53 8.06
CA ILE A 453 -14.08 1.87 8.34
C ILE A 453 -13.18 1.88 7.10
N THR A 454 -11.87 1.91 7.27
CA THR A 454 -10.89 1.66 6.21
C THR A 454 -10.74 0.14 6.03
N ALA A 455 -11.67 -0.47 5.27
CA ALA A 455 -11.86 -1.91 5.29
C ALA A 455 -10.80 -2.71 4.52
N MET A 456 -10.35 -2.20 3.35
CA MET A 456 -9.51 -2.96 2.41
C MET A 456 -8.14 -3.36 3.01
N THR A 457 -7.58 -2.54 3.87
CA THR A 457 -6.25 -2.71 4.46
C THR A 457 -6.25 -3.43 5.81
N GLY A 458 -7.43 -3.84 6.32
CA GLY A 458 -7.56 -4.59 7.57
C GLY A 458 -8.49 -3.96 8.61
N HIS A 459 -9.42 -3.10 8.20
CA HIS A 459 -10.43 -2.47 9.07
C HIS A 459 -9.84 -1.46 10.07
N GLN A 460 -8.97 -0.56 9.60
CA GLN A 460 -8.41 0.52 10.41
C GLN A 460 -9.43 1.64 10.60
N ASP A 461 -9.36 2.30 11.77
CA ASP A 461 -10.18 3.45 12.08
C ASP A 461 -9.84 4.66 11.18
N ASN A 462 -10.84 5.53 10.94
CA ASN A 462 -10.73 6.78 10.20
C ASN A 462 -11.56 7.88 10.90
N PRO A 463 -11.51 9.14 10.48
CA PRO A 463 -12.25 10.22 11.15
C PRO A 463 -13.77 10.00 11.29
N GLY A 464 -14.37 9.09 10.54
CA GLY A 464 -15.79 8.72 10.65
C GLY A 464 -16.09 7.65 11.69
N THR A 465 -15.07 7.01 12.31
CA THR A 465 -15.29 5.86 13.23
C THR A 465 -15.47 6.23 14.68
N GLY A 466 -14.94 7.39 15.13
CA GLY A 466 -15.00 7.85 16.51
C GLY A 466 -13.95 7.20 17.43
N LYS A 467 -12.89 6.62 16.86
CA LYS A 467 -11.79 6.01 17.61
C LYS A 467 -10.44 6.32 16.99
N THR A 468 -9.41 6.45 17.83
CA THR A 468 -8.00 6.55 17.42
C THR A 468 -7.38 5.16 17.26
N LEU A 469 -6.16 5.10 16.67
CA LEU A 469 -5.35 3.87 16.61
C LEU A 469 -5.07 3.27 18.00
N ALA A 470 -4.88 4.11 19.02
CA ALA A 470 -4.67 3.66 20.41
C ALA A 470 -5.95 3.13 21.08
N GLY A 471 -7.11 3.26 20.41
CA GLY A 471 -8.42 2.85 20.93
C GLY A 471 -9.15 3.93 21.74
N ASP A 472 -8.58 5.13 21.85
CA ASP A 472 -9.19 6.24 22.58
C ASP A 472 -10.37 6.81 21.80
N PRO A 473 -11.41 7.35 22.50
CA PRO A 473 -12.51 8.06 21.86
C PRO A 473 -12.01 9.27 21.05
N ALA A 474 -12.58 9.47 19.87
CA ALA A 474 -12.31 10.62 19.00
C ALA A 474 -13.62 11.22 18.47
N PRO A 475 -13.63 12.50 18.08
CA PRO A 475 -14.78 13.09 17.41
C PRO A 475 -15.13 12.32 16.12
N VAL A 476 -16.43 12.10 15.90
CA VAL A 476 -16.93 11.55 14.64
C VAL A 476 -17.12 12.68 13.64
N THR A 477 -16.52 12.55 12.47
CA THR A 477 -16.66 13.53 11.40
C THR A 477 -17.71 13.03 10.39
N GLU A 478 -18.79 13.80 10.21
CA GLU A 478 -19.84 13.48 9.26
C GLU A 478 -19.52 14.03 7.86
N ILE A 479 -19.52 13.16 6.86
CA ILE A 479 -19.21 13.51 5.46
C ILE A 479 -20.17 14.56 4.91
N ALA A 480 -21.46 14.42 5.24
CA ALA A 480 -22.49 15.34 4.79
C ALA A 480 -22.27 16.78 5.27
N ASP A 481 -21.74 16.95 6.48
CA ASP A 481 -21.51 18.28 7.06
C ASP A 481 -20.29 18.94 6.44
N ILE A 482 -19.22 18.17 6.15
CA ILE A 482 -18.07 18.66 5.36
C ILE A 482 -18.54 19.12 3.97
N ALA A 483 -19.37 18.32 3.29
CA ALA A 483 -19.87 18.67 1.96
C ALA A 483 -20.65 19.99 1.97
N LYS A 484 -21.54 20.17 2.95
CA LYS A 484 -22.26 21.45 3.13
C LYS A 484 -21.32 22.62 3.40
N ALA A 485 -20.32 22.42 4.27
CA ALA A 485 -19.30 23.44 4.55
C ALA A 485 -18.47 23.81 3.29
N CYS A 486 -18.26 22.84 2.37
CA CYS A 486 -17.63 23.09 1.07
C CYS A 486 -18.56 23.78 0.04
N GLY A 487 -19.83 24.02 0.36
CA GLY A 487 -20.78 24.73 -0.49
C GLY A 487 -21.75 23.87 -1.29
N TYR A 488 -21.84 22.56 -1.02
CA TYR A 488 -22.86 21.71 -1.62
C TYR A 488 -24.25 22.07 -1.08
N LYS A 489 -25.17 22.46 -1.98
CA LYS A 489 -26.60 22.71 -1.66
C LYS A 489 -27.38 21.39 -1.63
N ASN A 490 -27.01 20.45 -2.49
CA ASN A 490 -27.68 19.17 -2.65
C ASN A 490 -26.85 18.05 -1.99
N VAL A 491 -27.24 17.67 -0.77
CA VAL A 491 -26.61 16.59 0.00
C VAL A 491 -27.70 15.63 0.45
N ALA A 492 -27.57 14.36 0.10
CA ALA A 492 -28.48 13.30 0.50
C ALA A 492 -27.75 12.19 1.23
N LYS A 493 -28.41 11.59 2.25
CA LYS A 493 -27.95 10.36 2.90
C LYS A 493 -29.01 9.28 2.66
N VAL A 494 -28.61 8.14 2.11
CA VAL A 494 -29.50 7.04 1.73
C VAL A 494 -28.87 5.72 2.18
N SER A 495 -29.73 4.78 2.61
CA SER A 495 -29.22 3.43 2.93
C SER A 495 -28.73 2.74 1.66
N ALA A 496 -27.50 2.20 1.69
CA ALA A 496 -26.98 1.41 0.58
C ALA A 496 -27.69 0.05 0.41
N ASP A 497 -28.50 -0.34 1.38
CA ASP A 497 -29.36 -1.53 1.33
C ASP A 497 -30.78 -1.23 0.78
N ASP A 498 -31.17 0.04 0.59
CA ASP A 498 -32.44 0.45 -0.03
C ASP A 498 -32.24 0.73 -1.53
N LEU A 499 -32.46 -0.27 -2.38
CA LEU A 499 -32.22 -0.16 -3.82
C LEU A 499 -33.16 0.84 -4.50
N ALA A 500 -34.41 0.93 -4.04
CA ALA A 500 -35.38 1.86 -4.61
C ALA A 500 -35.08 3.32 -4.23
N GLY A 501 -34.69 3.55 -2.97
CA GLY A 501 -34.23 4.85 -2.50
C GLY A 501 -32.95 5.31 -3.21
N LEU A 502 -31.97 4.41 -3.36
CA LEU A 502 -30.76 4.67 -4.13
C LEU A 502 -31.08 5.06 -5.59
N GLU A 503 -31.93 4.30 -6.27
CA GLU A 503 -32.29 4.56 -7.66
C GLU A 503 -32.92 5.94 -7.85
N ARG A 504 -33.89 6.30 -7.03
CA ARG A 504 -34.51 7.64 -7.06
C ARG A 504 -33.50 8.74 -6.80
N THR A 505 -32.70 8.60 -5.73
CA THR A 505 -31.76 9.64 -5.33
C THR A 505 -30.66 9.85 -6.37
N LEU A 506 -30.07 8.76 -6.88
CA LEU A 506 -28.98 8.82 -7.86
C LEU A 506 -29.46 9.30 -9.23
N ALA A 507 -30.65 8.89 -9.68
CA ALA A 507 -31.24 9.41 -10.90
C ALA A 507 -31.47 10.92 -10.80
N THR A 508 -32.14 11.38 -9.72
CA THR A 508 -32.37 12.82 -9.48
C THR A 508 -31.06 13.59 -9.45
N ALA A 509 -30.05 13.09 -8.75
CA ALA A 509 -28.76 13.77 -8.63
C ALA A 509 -28.04 13.91 -9.98
N MET A 510 -28.00 12.84 -10.78
CA MET A 510 -27.31 12.86 -12.07
C MET A 510 -28.05 13.63 -13.16
N ASP A 511 -29.38 13.67 -13.11
CA ASP A 511 -30.24 14.34 -14.11
C ASP A 511 -30.48 15.82 -13.80
N SER A 512 -30.16 16.29 -12.58
CA SER A 512 -30.42 17.67 -12.13
C SER A 512 -29.56 18.73 -12.82
N GLY A 513 -28.40 18.39 -13.34
CA GLY A 513 -27.42 19.36 -13.84
C GLY A 513 -26.72 20.18 -12.74
N GLU A 514 -26.92 19.85 -11.47
CA GLU A 514 -26.37 20.52 -10.30
C GLU A 514 -25.32 19.65 -9.61
N PRO A 515 -24.38 20.25 -8.83
CA PRO A 515 -23.51 19.45 -7.97
C PRO A 515 -24.29 18.76 -6.85
N TRP A 516 -24.09 17.45 -6.72
CA TRP A 516 -24.68 16.63 -5.67
C TRP A 516 -23.63 15.82 -4.91
N LEU A 517 -23.83 15.67 -3.60
CA LEU A 517 -23.13 14.67 -2.82
C LEU A 517 -24.15 13.72 -2.19
N VAL A 518 -24.00 12.42 -2.50
CA VAL A 518 -24.86 11.35 -1.99
C VAL A 518 -24.01 10.45 -1.08
N VAL A 519 -24.35 10.40 0.20
CA VAL A 519 -23.75 9.45 1.16
C VAL A 519 -24.58 8.16 1.14
N ALA A 520 -24.05 7.13 0.52
CA ALA A 520 -24.65 5.80 0.54
C ALA A 520 -24.11 5.03 1.76
N TYR A 521 -24.92 4.96 2.80
CA TYR A 521 -24.51 4.46 4.10
C TYR A 521 -24.89 2.99 4.32
N ALA A 522 -23.92 2.15 4.65
CA ALA A 522 -24.10 0.81 5.20
C ALA A 522 -22.83 0.36 5.93
N PRO A 523 -22.87 0.12 7.24
CA PRO A 523 -21.70 -0.32 8.00
C PRO A 523 -21.08 -1.59 7.43
N CYS A 524 -19.75 -1.65 7.45
CA CYS A 524 -19.03 -2.85 7.03
C CYS A 524 -19.48 -4.07 7.86
N ARG A 525 -20.06 -5.07 7.22
CA ARG A 525 -20.64 -6.25 7.90
C ARG A 525 -19.60 -7.01 8.72
N ILE A 526 -18.35 -7.07 8.26
CA ILE A 526 -17.26 -7.75 8.95
C ILE A 526 -16.81 -6.96 10.17
N ALA A 527 -16.50 -5.66 10.00
CA ALA A 527 -15.99 -4.82 11.08
C ALA A 527 -17.03 -4.59 12.18
N ALA A 528 -18.28 -4.35 11.80
CA ALA A 528 -19.36 -4.09 12.75
C ALA A 528 -19.81 -5.35 13.51
N LYS A 529 -19.28 -6.56 13.13
CA LYS A 529 -19.69 -7.85 13.71
C LYS A 529 -21.21 -7.98 13.79
N LEU A 530 -21.92 -7.45 12.79
CA LEU A 530 -23.36 -7.40 12.79
C LEU A 530 -23.90 -8.82 12.93
N THR A 531 -24.67 -9.03 13.97
CA THR A 531 -25.41 -10.26 14.18
C THR A 531 -26.31 -10.48 12.95
N LYS A 532 -26.46 -11.72 12.54
CA LYS A 532 -27.37 -12.08 11.43
C LYS A 532 -28.79 -11.72 11.86
N GLU A 533 -29.29 -10.56 11.45
CA GLU A 533 -30.67 -10.13 11.66
C GLU A 533 -31.61 -10.85 10.69
N GLY A 534 -31.71 -12.15 10.83
CA GLY A 534 -32.46 -13.01 9.93
C GLY A 534 -31.63 -13.45 8.72
N LEU A 535 -32.12 -14.45 8.05
CA LEU A 535 -31.57 -14.98 6.81
C LEU A 535 -32.56 -14.75 5.67
N CYS A 536 -32.06 -14.77 4.44
CA CYS A 536 -32.91 -14.85 3.27
C CYS A 536 -32.95 -16.28 2.76
N GLU A 537 -34.13 -16.75 2.37
CA GLU A 537 -34.33 -18.04 1.71
C GLU A 537 -35.04 -17.86 0.39
N VAL A 538 -34.75 -18.76 -0.55
CA VAL A 538 -35.45 -18.82 -1.84
C VAL A 538 -36.55 -19.89 -1.75
N ASP A 539 -37.77 -19.46 -1.96
CA ASP A 539 -38.90 -20.38 -2.15
C ASP A 539 -38.79 -21.03 -3.54
N PRO A 540 -38.53 -22.35 -3.63
CA PRO A 540 -38.40 -23.03 -4.94
C PRO A 540 -39.68 -23.01 -5.76
N ALA A 541 -40.87 -22.98 -5.14
CA ALA A 541 -42.15 -22.95 -5.84
C ALA A 541 -42.35 -21.62 -6.58
N GLU A 542 -41.86 -20.52 -6.01
CA GLU A 542 -41.97 -19.19 -6.60
C GLU A 542 -40.78 -18.82 -7.49
N CYS A 543 -39.66 -19.53 -7.39
CA CYS A 543 -38.47 -19.22 -8.15
C CYS A 543 -38.58 -19.59 -9.63
N ARG A 544 -38.59 -18.60 -10.51
CA ARG A 544 -38.68 -18.76 -11.96
C ARG A 544 -37.32 -18.87 -12.68
N ALA A 545 -36.24 -19.08 -11.96
CA ALA A 545 -34.89 -19.23 -12.51
C ALA A 545 -34.43 -18.06 -13.44
N CYS A 546 -34.90 -16.84 -13.18
CA CYS A 546 -34.58 -15.67 -14.01
C CYS A 546 -33.17 -15.10 -13.78
N GLY A 547 -32.49 -15.50 -12.72
CA GLY A 547 -31.13 -15.11 -12.39
C GLY A 547 -30.93 -13.64 -11.95
N ALA A 548 -32.01 -12.86 -11.74
CA ALA A 548 -31.88 -11.44 -11.36
C ALA A 548 -31.11 -11.28 -10.06
N CYS A 549 -31.43 -12.07 -9.04
CA CYS A 549 -30.72 -12.05 -7.75
C CYS A 549 -29.26 -12.56 -7.86
N PHE A 550 -28.98 -13.48 -8.78
CA PHE A 550 -27.62 -13.98 -9.04
C PHE A 550 -26.72 -12.88 -9.63
N ARG A 551 -27.27 -12.01 -10.48
CA ARG A 551 -26.55 -10.86 -11.06
C ARG A 551 -26.17 -9.79 -10.02
N MET A 552 -26.72 -9.86 -8.81
CA MET A 552 -26.20 -9.08 -7.68
C MET A 552 -24.78 -9.52 -7.27
N GLY A 553 -24.30 -10.69 -7.70
CA GLY A 553 -22.97 -11.21 -7.43
C GLY A 553 -22.69 -11.52 -5.95
N CYS A 554 -23.72 -11.75 -5.13
CA CYS A 554 -23.54 -12.09 -3.72
C CYS A 554 -22.94 -13.48 -3.57
N PRO A 555 -21.85 -13.70 -2.82
CA PRO A 555 -21.24 -15.02 -2.64
C PRO A 555 -22.15 -16.03 -1.91
N ALA A 556 -23.14 -15.55 -1.15
CA ALA A 556 -24.16 -16.41 -0.56
C ALA A 556 -25.18 -16.95 -1.58
N MET A 557 -25.27 -16.34 -2.79
CA MET A 557 -26.22 -16.74 -3.82
C MET A 557 -25.59 -17.81 -4.73
N THR A 558 -26.15 -19.00 -4.75
CA THR A 558 -25.67 -20.15 -5.53
C THR A 558 -26.74 -20.67 -6.47
N ARG A 559 -26.33 -21.45 -7.47
CA ARG A 559 -27.24 -22.19 -8.35
C ARG A 559 -27.74 -23.44 -7.64
N GLY A 560 -29.06 -23.62 -7.63
CA GLY A 560 -29.75 -24.81 -7.15
C GLY A 560 -30.13 -25.77 -8.30
N ALA A 561 -31.34 -26.32 -8.27
CA ALA A 561 -31.83 -27.22 -9.29
C ALA A 561 -31.97 -26.57 -10.66
N GLU A 562 -31.55 -27.25 -11.71
CA GLU A 562 -31.80 -26.87 -13.09
C GLU A 562 -33.23 -27.26 -13.47
N ILE A 563 -34.07 -26.29 -13.84
CA ILE A 563 -35.47 -26.51 -14.18
C ILE A 563 -35.73 -26.54 -15.69
N ARG A 564 -34.79 -26.09 -16.49
CA ARG A 564 -34.70 -26.16 -17.95
C ARG A 564 -33.27 -25.86 -18.38
N PRO A 565 -32.81 -26.26 -19.57
CA PRO A 565 -31.44 -26.08 -20.01
C PRO A 565 -30.89 -24.66 -19.77
N GLY A 566 -29.83 -24.53 -18.95
CA GLY A 566 -29.20 -23.27 -18.60
C GLY A 566 -29.95 -22.39 -17.60
N ALA A 567 -31.13 -22.79 -17.10
CA ALA A 567 -31.92 -22.03 -16.14
C ALA A 567 -32.00 -22.72 -14.79
N PHE A 568 -31.31 -22.14 -13.81
CA PHE A 568 -31.18 -22.67 -12.46
C PHE A 568 -32.06 -21.91 -11.47
N GLN A 569 -32.79 -22.63 -10.65
CA GLN A 569 -33.32 -22.05 -9.42
C GLN A 569 -32.16 -21.56 -8.55
N MET A 570 -32.38 -20.47 -7.83
CA MET A 570 -31.37 -19.97 -6.94
C MET A 570 -31.48 -20.58 -5.53
N LYS A 571 -30.37 -20.68 -4.88
CA LYS A 571 -30.26 -21.11 -3.47
C LYS A 571 -29.40 -20.11 -2.71
N ILE A 572 -29.75 -19.81 -1.48
CA ILE A 572 -28.96 -18.97 -0.60
C ILE A 572 -28.28 -19.86 0.43
N ASP A 573 -26.96 -19.69 0.53
CA ASP A 573 -26.17 -20.37 1.57
C ASP A 573 -26.42 -19.64 2.91
N PRO A 574 -27.02 -20.33 3.91
CA PRO A 574 -27.35 -19.72 5.19
C PRO A 574 -26.11 -19.34 6.02
N ASP A 575 -24.98 -20.02 5.80
CA ASP A 575 -23.74 -19.74 6.55
C ASP A 575 -23.09 -18.46 6.06
N LEU A 576 -23.23 -18.14 4.78
CA LEU A 576 -22.70 -16.92 4.17
C LEU A 576 -23.70 -15.76 4.18
N CYS A 577 -25.00 -16.00 4.27
CA CYS A 577 -26.02 -14.95 4.20
C CYS A 577 -25.91 -14.00 5.39
N ALA A 578 -25.87 -12.69 5.13
CA ALA A 578 -25.83 -11.63 6.14
C ALA A 578 -27.19 -10.98 6.42
N GLY A 579 -28.29 -11.42 5.80
CA GLY A 579 -29.63 -10.90 6.03
C GLY A 579 -29.91 -9.48 5.50
N CYS A 580 -29.10 -8.95 4.58
CA CYS A 580 -29.20 -7.56 4.08
C CYS A 580 -30.39 -7.27 3.17
N ILE A 581 -31.15 -8.29 2.76
CA ILE A 581 -32.37 -8.20 1.92
C ILE A 581 -32.20 -7.58 0.52
N GLN A 582 -31.00 -7.20 0.07
CA GLN A 582 -30.82 -6.63 -1.28
C GLN A 582 -31.31 -7.57 -2.39
N CYS A 583 -31.08 -8.90 -2.24
CA CYS A 583 -31.52 -9.90 -3.22
C CYS A 583 -33.04 -10.05 -3.32
N SER A 584 -33.78 -9.79 -2.23
CA SER A 584 -35.25 -9.85 -2.26
C SER A 584 -35.84 -8.68 -3.04
N GLN A 585 -35.23 -7.49 -3.00
CA GLN A 585 -35.70 -6.29 -3.72
C GLN A 585 -35.56 -6.42 -5.24
N VAL A 586 -34.68 -7.26 -5.76
CA VAL A 586 -34.53 -7.52 -7.19
C VAL A 586 -35.38 -8.71 -7.66
N CYS A 587 -36.00 -9.44 -6.76
CA CYS A 587 -36.85 -10.59 -7.09
C CYS A 587 -38.25 -10.15 -7.44
N LYS A 588 -38.56 -10.06 -8.74
CA LYS A 588 -39.89 -9.67 -9.25
C LYS A 588 -41.01 -10.67 -8.91
N PHE A 589 -40.65 -11.89 -8.51
CA PHE A 589 -41.58 -12.97 -8.21
C PHE A 589 -41.82 -13.18 -6.71
N GLY A 590 -41.21 -12.37 -5.86
CA GLY A 590 -41.33 -12.53 -4.40
C GLY A 590 -40.76 -13.83 -3.83
N ALA A 591 -39.98 -14.57 -4.63
CA ALA A 591 -39.43 -15.87 -4.24
C ALA A 591 -38.39 -15.80 -3.15
N ILE A 592 -37.85 -14.62 -2.81
CA ILE A 592 -36.83 -14.45 -1.76
C ILE A 592 -37.49 -13.77 -0.57
N LYS A 593 -37.54 -14.50 0.55
CA LYS A 593 -38.16 -14.03 1.78
C LYS A 593 -37.12 -13.98 2.89
N ARG A 594 -37.30 -13.05 3.82
CA ARG A 594 -36.55 -13.01 5.08
C ARG A 594 -37.17 -14.02 6.03
N VAL A 595 -36.33 -14.93 6.54
CA VAL A 595 -36.71 -15.94 7.55
C VAL A 595 -35.86 -15.69 8.78
N ARG A 596 -36.54 -15.33 9.91
CA ARG A 596 -35.94 -14.94 11.21
C ARG A 596 -35.10 -13.70 11.22
#